data_96b4ed12662197bd044583066607320e
#
_entry.id   96b4ed12662197bd044583066607320e
#
_cell.length_a   1.000
_cell.length_b   1.000
_cell.length_c   1.000
_cell.angle_alpha   90.00
_cell.angle_beta   90.00
_cell.angle_gamma   90.00
#
_symmetry.space_group_name_H-M   'P 1'
#
loop_
_entity.id
_entity.type
_entity.pdbx_description
1 polymer ?
#
loop_
_entity_poly.entity_id
_entity_poly.type
_entity_poly.pdbx_seq_one_letter_code
_entity_poly.pdbx_strand_id
1 'polypeptide(L)'
;MRECISIHVGQAGVQIGNACWELYCLEHGIQPDGQMPSDKTIGGGDDSFNTFFSETGAGKHVPRAVFVDLEPTVIDEVRTGTYRQLFHPEQLITGKEDAANNYARGHYTIGKEIIDLVLDRIRKLADQCTGLQGFLVFHSFGGGTGSGFTSLLMERLSVDYGKKSKLEFSIYPAPQVSTAVVEPYNSILTTHTTLEHSDCAFMVDNEAIYDICRRNLDIERPTYTNPGGRALECRGLRGCGGSPAGGVTRGGGGGVAKAIAFGAAFASRAARLRAGKSAACVPDLLRTQRV
;
A
#
# COMPACT_ATOMS: atom_id res chain seq x y z
N MET A 1 -4.49 -21.00 -4.94
CA MET A 1 -4.37 -19.51 -5.02
C MET A 1 -3.15 -19.06 -4.26
N ARG A 2 -2.62 -17.88 -4.57
CA ARG A 2 -1.45 -17.28 -3.89
C ARG A 2 -1.83 -15.87 -3.48
N GLU A 3 -2.35 -15.74 -2.27
CA GLU A 3 -2.92 -14.49 -1.78
C GLU A 3 -1.90 -13.66 -1.02
N CYS A 4 -2.05 -12.33 -1.08
CA CYS A 4 -1.27 -11.37 -0.31
C CYS A 4 -2.23 -10.43 0.46
N ILE A 5 -1.86 -10.10 1.70
CA ILE A 5 -2.59 -9.14 2.53
C ILE A 5 -1.78 -7.85 2.59
N SER A 6 -2.44 -6.73 2.28
CA SER A 6 -1.84 -5.39 2.36
C SER A 6 -2.23 -4.71 3.66
N ILE A 7 -1.26 -4.12 4.34
CA ILE A 7 -1.47 -3.41 5.60
C ILE A 7 -0.97 -1.98 5.43
N HIS A 8 -1.85 -1.01 5.62
CA HIS A 8 -1.57 0.41 5.43
C HIS A 8 -1.59 1.11 6.78
N VAL A 9 -0.44 1.62 7.23
CA VAL A 9 -0.24 2.12 8.59
C VAL A 9 0.09 3.61 8.60
N GLY A 10 -0.68 4.38 9.37
CA GLY A 10 -0.51 5.81 9.54
C GLY A 10 -0.91 6.62 8.31
N GLN A 11 -0.83 7.94 8.38
CA GLN A 11 -1.28 8.85 7.34
C GLN A 11 -0.71 8.51 5.96
N ALA A 12 0.61 8.38 5.85
CA ALA A 12 1.26 8.10 4.55
C ALA A 12 0.86 6.72 4.01
N GLY A 13 0.81 5.69 4.86
CA GLY A 13 0.39 4.34 4.46
C GLY A 13 -1.04 4.29 3.96
N VAL A 14 -1.97 4.97 4.64
CA VAL A 14 -3.39 5.04 4.26
C VAL A 14 -3.59 5.80 2.94
N GLN A 15 -2.91 6.94 2.75
CA GLN A 15 -3.00 7.72 1.52
C GLN A 15 -2.43 6.96 0.31
N ILE A 16 -1.29 6.27 0.49
CA ILE A 16 -0.75 5.37 -0.53
C ILE A 16 -1.72 4.24 -0.82
N GLY A 17 -2.30 3.64 0.21
CA GLY A 17 -3.29 2.59 0.07
C GLY A 17 -4.49 3.03 -0.76
N ASN A 18 -5.04 4.20 -0.51
CA ASN A 18 -6.12 4.76 -1.32
C ASN A 18 -5.77 4.80 -2.80
N ALA A 19 -4.59 5.32 -3.14
CA ALA A 19 -4.16 5.43 -4.53
C ALA A 19 -3.84 4.06 -5.15
N CYS A 20 -3.23 3.13 -4.39
CA CYS A 20 -2.95 1.78 -4.86
C CYS A 20 -4.24 1.02 -5.20
N TRP A 21 -5.23 1.06 -4.32
CA TRP A 21 -6.49 0.34 -4.52
C TRP A 21 -7.35 0.96 -5.60
N GLU A 22 -7.33 2.29 -5.78
CA GLU A 22 -7.91 2.96 -6.95
C GLU A 22 -7.27 2.44 -8.24
N LEU A 23 -5.94 2.39 -8.30
CA LEU A 23 -5.22 1.89 -9.47
C LEU A 23 -5.53 0.42 -9.77
N TYR A 24 -5.55 -0.44 -8.74
CA TYR A 24 -5.87 -1.86 -8.91
C TYR A 24 -7.31 -2.06 -9.40
N CYS A 25 -8.26 -1.29 -8.90
CA CYS A 25 -9.63 -1.31 -9.39
C CYS A 25 -9.73 -0.90 -10.85
N LEU A 26 -9.01 0.16 -11.26
CA LEU A 26 -8.96 0.61 -12.65
C LEU A 26 -8.32 -0.42 -13.59
N GLU A 27 -7.21 -1.06 -13.15
CA GLU A 27 -6.51 -2.08 -13.95
C GLU A 27 -7.34 -3.34 -14.17
N HIS A 28 -8.13 -3.74 -13.18
CA HIS A 28 -8.97 -4.94 -13.24
C HIS A 28 -10.41 -4.69 -13.68
N GLY A 29 -10.80 -3.44 -13.90
CA GLY A 29 -12.17 -3.10 -14.28
C GLY A 29 -13.19 -3.27 -13.15
N ILE A 30 -12.74 -3.12 -11.90
CA ILE A 30 -13.60 -3.16 -10.71
C ILE A 30 -14.16 -1.77 -10.46
N GLN A 31 -15.47 -1.66 -10.30
CA GLN A 31 -16.16 -0.41 -10.01
C GLN A 31 -15.97 0.01 -8.54
N PRO A 32 -16.20 1.28 -8.17
CA PRO A 32 -16.07 1.76 -6.79
C PRO A 32 -16.99 1.04 -5.77
N ASP A 33 -18.05 0.40 -6.23
CA ASP A 33 -18.93 -0.45 -5.41
C ASP A 33 -18.43 -1.88 -5.23
N GLY A 34 -17.33 -2.25 -5.91
CA GLY A 34 -16.72 -3.58 -5.87
C GLY A 34 -17.27 -4.56 -6.91
N GLN A 35 -18.20 -4.13 -7.77
CA GLN A 35 -18.70 -4.98 -8.85
C GLN A 35 -17.72 -5.02 -10.03
N MET A 36 -17.61 -6.17 -10.66
CA MET A 36 -16.78 -6.39 -11.85
C MET A 36 -17.68 -6.86 -13.02
N PRO A 37 -18.15 -5.96 -13.88
CA PRO A 37 -19.10 -6.30 -14.93
C PRO A 37 -18.59 -7.32 -15.96
N SER A 38 -17.26 -7.42 -16.10
CA SER A 38 -16.60 -8.38 -17.00
C SER A 38 -16.52 -9.80 -16.43
N ASP A 39 -16.65 -9.95 -15.12
CA ASP A 39 -16.62 -11.25 -14.45
C ASP A 39 -18.01 -11.89 -14.48
N LYS A 40 -18.14 -12.96 -15.28
CA LYS A 40 -19.38 -13.74 -15.39
C LYS A 40 -19.38 -15.00 -14.52
N THR A 41 -18.26 -15.31 -13.88
CA THR A 41 -18.08 -16.49 -13.03
C THR A 41 -18.16 -16.09 -11.56
N ILE A 42 -19.29 -16.34 -10.93
CA ILE A 42 -19.45 -16.14 -9.49
C ILE A 42 -18.75 -17.32 -8.77
N GLY A 43 -17.67 -16.99 -8.04
CA GLY A 43 -17.16 -17.86 -6.99
C GLY A 43 -16.30 -19.05 -7.39
N GLY A 44 -15.32 -18.92 -8.29
CA GLY A 44 -14.50 -20.11 -8.56
C GLY A 44 -13.34 -20.02 -9.54
N GLY A 45 -12.78 -18.85 -9.82
CA GLY A 45 -11.61 -18.72 -10.68
C GLY A 45 -10.30 -18.57 -9.90
N ASP A 46 -9.22 -19.20 -10.36
CA ASP A 46 -7.85 -18.90 -9.90
C ASP A 46 -7.28 -17.75 -10.73
N ASP A 47 -8.01 -16.63 -10.80
CA ASP A 47 -7.67 -15.48 -11.60
C ASP A 47 -6.66 -14.57 -10.88
N SER A 48 -5.93 -13.76 -11.65
CA SER A 48 -4.86 -12.92 -11.13
C SER A 48 -5.32 -11.88 -10.10
N PHE A 49 -6.56 -11.42 -10.16
CA PHE A 49 -7.13 -10.47 -9.21
C PHE A 49 -7.42 -11.09 -7.85
N ASN A 50 -7.63 -12.42 -7.76
CA ASN A 50 -7.87 -13.12 -6.50
C ASN A 50 -6.68 -13.06 -5.54
N THR A 51 -5.49 -12.70 -6.02
CA THR A 51 -4.32 -12.42 -5.18
C THR A 51 -4.57 -11.26 -4.21
N PHE A 52 -5.29 -10.22 -4.65
CA PHE A 52 -5.51 -9.00 -3.89
C PHE A 52 -6.97 -8.79 -3.47
N PHE A 53 -7.92 -9.40 -4.18
CA PHE A 53 -9.34 -9.25 -3.91
C PHE A 53 -9.94 -10.58 -3.48
N SER A 54 -10.85 -10.53 -2.51
CA SER A 54 -11.72 -11.64 -2.15
C SER A 54 -13.10 -11.41 -2.75
N GLU A 55 -13.72 -12.45 -3.27
CA GLU A 55 -15.10 -12.41 -3.74
C GLU A 55 -16.08 -12.73 -2.62
N THR A 56 -17.12 -11.92 -2.49
CA THR A 56 -18.27 -12.26 -1.65
C THR A 56 -19.29 -13.07 -2.46
N GLY A 57 -20.15 -13.81 -1.78
CA GLY A 57 -21.22 -14.58 -2.45
C GLY A 57 -22.18 -13.74 -3.31
N ALA A 58 -22.14 -12.41 -3.19
CA ALA A 58 -22.89 -11.46 -4.00
C ALA A 58 -22.11 -10.96 -5.24
N GLY A 59 -20.93 -11.49 -5.53
CA GLY A 59 -20.07 -11.07 -6.65
C GLY A 59 -19.33 -9.76 -6.40
N LYS A 60 -19.29 -9.26 -5.16
CA LYS A 60 -18.54 -8.07 -4.81
C LYS A 60 -17.08 -8.44 -4.51
N HIS A 61 -16.15 -7.70 -5.12
CA HIS A 61 -14.71 -7.83 -4.93
C HIS A 61 -14.27 -6.91 -3.80
N VAL A 62 -13.77 -7.49 -2.71
CA VAL A 62 -13.32 -6.76 -1.52
C VAL A 62 -11.80 -6.87 -1.41
N PRO A 63 -11.06 -5.76 -1.26
CA PRO A 63 -9.62 -5.78 -1.07
C PRO A 63 -9.18 -6.63 0.13
N ARG A 64 -8.11 -7.41 -0.03
CA ARG A 64 -7.43 -8.07 1.09
C ARG A 64 -6.49 -7.07 1.77
N ALA A 65 -7.08 -6.09 2.45
CA ALA A 65 -6.34 -4.98 3.04
C ALA A 65 -6.85 -4.62 4.42
N VAL A 66 -5.96 -4.08 5.25
CA VAL A 66 -6.28 -3.45 6.53
C VAL A 66 -5.66 -2.05 6.54
N PHE A 67 -6.45 -1.07 6.94
CA PHE A 67 -6.03 0.31 7.13
C PHE A 67 -6.04 0.61 8.62
N VAL A 68 -4.92 1.10 9.12
CA VAL A 68 -4.75 1.39 10.54
C VAL A 68 -4.15 2.76 10.72
N ASP A 69 -4.82 3.59 11.51
CA ASP A 69 -4.22 4.83 12.01
C ASP A 69 -4.67 5.06 13.46
N LEU A 70 -3.81 5.67 14.25
CA LEU A 70 -4.12 6.05 15.63
C LEU A 70 -5.01 7.30 15.68
N GLU A 71 -5.00 8.08 14.58
CA GLU A 71 -5.88 9.24 14.36
C GLU A 71 -7.00 8.89 13.38
N PRO A 72 -8.25 9.33 13.62
CA PRO A 72 -9.38 9.00 12.75
C PRO A 72 -9.40 9.76 11.43
N THR A 73 -8.79 10.94 11.34
CA THR A 73 -8.96 11.92 10.25
C THR A 73 -8.73 11.32 8.87
N VAL A 74 -7.60 10.62 8.68
CA VAL A 74 -7.21 10.10 7.36
C VAL A 74 -8.05 8.89 6.94
N ILE A 75 -8.40 8.03 7.89
CA ILE A 75 -9.27 6.88 7.61
C ILE A 75 -10.71 7.33 7.37
N ASP A 76 -11.17 8.40 7.99
CA ASP A 76 -12.49 8.96 7.72
C ASP A 76 -12.61 9.51 6.29
N GLU A 77 -11.52 10.01 5.70
CA GLU A 77 -11.47 10.34 4.27
C GLU A 77 -11.72 9.10 3.39
N VAL A 78 -11.22 7.93 3.77
CA VAL A 78 -11.51 6.67 3.07
C VAL A 78 -12.97 6.28 3.23
N ARG A 79 -13.53 6.42 4.45
CA ARG A 79 -14.94 6.10 4.76
C ARG A 79 -15.94 6.97 4.02
N THR A 80 -15.56 8.19 3.66
CA THR A 80 -16.41 9.16 2.95
C THR A 80 -16.07 9.30 1.47
N GLY A 81 -14.95 8.73 1.03
CA GLY A 81 -14.43 8.86 -0.32
C GLY A 81 -15.21 8.11 -1.39
N THR A 82 -14.74 8.21 -2.63
CA THR A 82 -15.35 7.56 -3.81
C THR A 82 -15.42 6.04 -3.66
N TYR A 83 -14.40 5.43 -3.06
CA TYR A 83 -14.28 3.99 -2.86
C TYR A 83 -14.77 3.51 -1.49
N ARG A 84 -15.61 4.31 -0.78
CA ARG A 84 -16.13 3.96 0.54
C ARG A 84 -16.86 2.62 0.60
N GLN A 85 -17.49 2.21 -0.49
CA GLN A 85 -18.23 0.96 -0.57
C GLN A 85 -17.34 -0.24 -0.87
N LEU A 86 -16.10 -0.03 -1.34
CA LEU A 86 -15.17 -1.08 -1.70
C LEU A 86 -14.69 -1.86 -0.47
N PHE A 87 -14.41 -1.16 0.62
CA PHE A 87 -13.87 -1.73 1.85
C PHE A 87 -14.96 -2.15 2.81
N HIS A 88 -14.70 -3.24 3.53
CA HIS A 88 -15.53 -3.60 4.67
C HIS A 88 -15.23 -2.66 5.84
N PRO A 89 -16.21 -2.19 6.62
CA PRO A 89 -15.97 -1.28 7.75
C PRO A 89 -14.95 -1.80 8.76
N GLU A 90 -14.88 -3.11 8.97
CA GLU A 90 -13.93 -3.74 9.87
C GLU A 90 -12.47 -3.68 9.39
N GLN A 91 -12.21 -3.38 8.12
CA GLN A 91 -10.86 -3.19 7.58
C GLN A 91 -10.29 -1.80 7.87
N LEU A 92 -11.13 -0.86 8.29
CA LEU A 92 -10.79 0.54 8.54
C LEU A 92 -10.72 0.78 10.05
N ILE A 93 -9.51 0.64 10.63
CA ILE A 93 -9.29 0.67 12.08
C ILE A 93 -8.72 2.02 12.47
N THR A 94 -9.39 2.70 13.40
CA THR A 94 -8.95 4.00 13.93
C THR A 94 -8.75 3.93 15.43
N GLY A 95 -7.69 4.59 15.92
CA GLY A 95 -7.53 4.90 17.33
C GLY A 95 -8.34 6.14 17.73
N LYS A 96 -8.21 6.52 18.98
CA LYS A 96 -8.84 7.71 19.54
C LYS A 96 -7.84 8.85 19.81
N GLU A 97 -6.56 8.52 19.87
CA GLU A 97 -5.49 9.42 20.27
C GLU A 97 -4.25 9.19 19.37
N ASP A 98 -3.73 10.26 18.79
CA ASP A 98 -2.56 10.24 17.92
C ASP A 98 -1.26 9.94 18.67
N ALA A 99 -0.28 9.37 17.98
CA ALA A 99 1.08 9.17 18.49
C ALA A 99 1.92 10.46 18.52
N ALA A 100 1.42 11.59 18.04
CA ALA A 100 2.07 12.90 18.07
C ALA A 100 3.53 12.88 17.56
N ASN A 101 3.78 12.21 16.44
CA ASN A 101 5.11 12.01 15.85
C ASN A 101 6.15 11.38 16.80
N ASN A 102 5.69 10.61 17.79
CA ASN A 102 6.55 9.98 18.78
C ASN A 102 6.51 8.45 18.60
N TYR A 103 7.67 7.87 18.26
CA TYR A 103 7.84 6.43 18.13
C TYR A 103 7.38 5.68 19.37
N ALA A 104 7.77 6.14 20.57
CA ALA A 104 7.45 5.45 21.82
C ALA A 104 5.95 5.42 22.11
N ARG A 105 5.20 6.49 21.77
CA ARG A 105 3.74 6.50 21.88
C ARG A 105 3.10 5.51 20.92
N GLY A 106 3.56 5.48 19.68
CA GLY A 106 3.09 4.54 18.65
C GLY A 106 3.39 3.07 18.99
N HIS A 107 4.53 2.79 19.58
CA HIS A 107 4.98 1.43 19.88
C HIS A 107 4.50 0.90 21.24
N TYR A 108 4.68 1.68 22.31
CA TYR A 108 4.50 1.20 23.68
C TYR A 108 3.18 1.62 24.33
N THR A 109 2.70 2.82 24.06
CA THR A 109 1.56 3.40 24.78
C THR A 109 0.27 3.18 23.98
N ILE A 110 0.03 4.03 22.99
CA ILE A 110 -1.23 4.04 22.24
C ILE A 110 -1.32 2.80 21.33
N GLY A 111 -0.21 2.38 20.73
CA GLY A 111 -0.21 1.22 19.83
C GLY A 111 -0.61 -0.09 20.52
N LYS A 112 -0.23 -0.26 21.77
CA LYS A 112 -0.60 -1.47 22.54
C LYS A 112 -2.11 -1.61 22.78
N GLU A 113 -2.86 -0.53 22.74
CA GLU A 113 -4.30 -0.56 22.95
C GLU A 113 -5.05 -1.16 21.77
N ILE A 114 -4.53 -1.00 20.55
CA ILE A 114 -5.23 -1.45 19.33
C ILE A 114 -4.56 -2.61 18.60
N ILE A 115 -3.35 -2.99 18.99
CA ILE A 115 -2.59 -4.03 18.28
C ILE A 115 -3.34 -5.36 18.20
N ASP A 116 -3.97 -5.78 19.26
CA ASP A 116 -4.69 -7.05 19.33
C ASP A 116 -5.92 -7.03 18.42
N LEU A 117 -6.62 -5.88 18.33
CA LEU A 117 -7.72 -5.69 17.39
C LEU A 117 -7.23 -5.79 15.95
N VAL A 118 -6.10 -5.15 15.63
CA VAL A 118 -5.51 -5.19 14.28
C VAL A 118 -5.10 -6.61 13.90
N LEU A 119 -4.45 -7.32 14.81
CA LEU A 119 -4.05 -8.73 14.58
C LEU A 119 -5.26 -9.65 14.40
N ASP A 120 -6.35 -9.44 15.14
CA ASP A 120 -7.59 -10.19 14.95
C ASP A 120 -8.18 -9.97 13.55
N ARG A 121 -8.16 -8.73 13.05
CA ARG A 121 -8.63 -8.43 11.68
C ARG A 121 -7.73 -9.04 10.61
N ILE A 122 -6.42 -9.00 10.80
CA ILE A 122 -5.46 -9.66 9.91
C ILE A 122 -5.69 -11.18 9.91
N ARG A 123 -5.92 -11.78 11.08
CA ARG A 123 -6.22 -13.21 11.21
C ARG A 123 -7.49 -13.59 10.45
N LYS A 124 -8.57 -12.81 10.55
CA LYS A 124 -9.80 -13.04 9.79
C LYS A 124 -9.57 -13.01 8.27
N LEU A 125 -8.73 -12.08 7.78
CA LEU A 125 -8.35 -12.07 6.37
C LEU A 125 -7.49 -13.27 5.99
N ALA A 126 -6.54 -13.67 6.85
CA ALA A 126 -5.69 -14.83 6.63
C ALA A 126 -6.48 -16.14 6.57
N ASP A 127 -7.50 -16.28 7.41
CA ASP A 127 -8.39 -17.45 7.44
C ASP A 127 -9.23 -17.59 6.15
N GLN A 128 -9.49 -16.49 5.45
CA GLN A 128 -10.15 -16.49 4.15
C GLN A 128 -9.21 -16.86 2.99
N CYS A 129 -7.90 -16.90 3.23
CA CYS A 129 -6.91 -17.26 2.23
C CYS A 129 -6.71 -18.77 2.17
N THR A 130 -6.62 -19.32 0.96
CA THR A 130 -6.31 -20.74 0.75
C THR A 130 -4.80 -20.99 0.75
N GLY A 131 -3.99 -20.00 0.37
CA GLY A 131 -2.53 -20.09 0.29
C GLY A 131 -1.87 -18.73 0.47
N LEU A 132 -1.98 -18.15 1.68
CA LEU A 132 -1.35 -16.88 1.99
C LEU A 132 0.17 -16.93 1.77
N GLN A 133 0.68 -16.04 0.91
CA GLN A 133 2.12 -15.90 0.64
C GLN A 133 2.83 -15.01 1.65
N GLY A 134 2.19 -13.90 2.02
CA GLY A 134 2.80 -12.93 2.90
C GLY A 134 2.03 -11.61 2.98
N PHE A 135 2.72 -10.63 3.53
CA PHE A 135 2.18 -9.32 3.83
C PHE A 135 2.94 -8.22 3.09
N LEU A 136 2.21 -7.19 2.66
CA LEU A 136 2.74 -5.95 2.12
C LEU A 136 2.43 -4.85 3.14
N VAL A 137 3.43 -4.23 3.73
CA VAL A 137 3.26 -3.22 4.78
C VAL A 137 3.69 -1.86 4.26
N PHE A 138 2.77 -0.91 4.27
CA PHE A 138 2.97 0.46 3.77
C PHE A 138 2.98 1.43 4.95
N HIS A 139 4.05 2.16 5.14
CA HIS A 139 4.20 3.10 6.26
C HIS A 139 5.24 4.18 5.97
N SER A 140 5.32 5.20 6.84
CA SER A 140 6.40 6.18 6.83
C SER A 140 7.36 5.96 8.00
N PHE A 141 8.60 6.38 7.84
CA PHE A 141 9.60 6.33 8.91
C PHE A 141 9.49 7.52 9.88
N GLY A 142 9.00 8.67 9.42
CA GLY A 142 9.03 9.91 10.20
C GLY A 142 7.91 10.04 11.23
N GLY A 143 6.71 9.54 10.93
CA GLY A 143 5.55 9.66 11.81
C GLY A 143 5.59 8.71 13.01
N GLY A 144 4.88 9.04 14.09
CA GLY A 144 4.81 8.21 15.29
C GLY A 144 4.07 6.89 15.06
N THR A 145 2.93 6.91 14.39
CA THR A 145 2.16 5.71 14.02
C THR A 145 2.90 4.89 12.98
N GLY A 146 3.34 5.51 11.88
CA GLY A 146 4.03 4.83 10.79
C GLY A 146 5.34 4.17 11.22
N SER A 147 6.06 4.71 12.19
CA SER A 147 7.29 4.14 12.73
C SER A 147 7.02 3.20 13.92
N GLY A 148 6.39 3.72 14.98
CA GLY A 148 6.26 3.02 16.25
C GLY A 148 5.24 1.88 16.19
N PHE A 149 4.05 2.12 15.66
CA PHE A 149 3.04 1.07 15.54
C PHE A 149 3.44 0.00 14.52
N THR A 150 4.05 0.40 13.39
CA THR A 150 4.50 -0.58 12.38
C THR A 150 5.54 -1.52 12.95
N SER A 151 6.51 -1.03 13.72
CA SER A 151 7.52 -1.89 14.33
C SER A 151 6.91 -2.89 15.31
N LEU A 152 5.96 -2.48 16.15
CA LEU A 152 5.20 -3.37 17.03
C LEU A 152 4.42 -4.42 16.22
N LEU A 153 3.76 -4.01 15.15
CA LEU A 153 3.02 -4.91 14.29
C LEU A 153 3.92 -5.94 13.61
N MET A 154 5.08 -5.53 13.10
CA MET A 154 6.05 -6.42 12.44
C MET A 154 6.61 -7.47 13.41
N GLU A 155 6.92 -7.11 14.64
CA GLU A 155 7.31 -8.04 15.69
C GLU A 155 6.23 -9.11 15.93
N ARG A 156 4.98 -8.67 16.12
CA ARG A 156 3.86 -9.59 16.37
C ARG A 156 3.55 -10.47 15.16
N LEU A 157 3.59 -9.92 13.94
CA LEU A 157 3.42 -10.71 12.71
C LEU A 157 4.52 -11.76 12.53
N SER A 158 5.75 -11.47 12.96
CA SER A 158 6.85 -12.43 12.90
C SER A 158 6.65 -13.60 13.86
N VAL A 159 5.99 -13.38 14.99
CA VAL A 159 5.63 -14.44 15.94
C VAL A 159 4.50 -15.31 15.36
N ASP A 160 3.42 -14.68 14.88
CA ASP A 160 2.23 -15.41 14.44
C ASP A 160 2.41 -16.03 13.03
N TYR A 161 3.17 -15.38 12.15
CA TYR A 161 3.35 -15.73 10.73
C TYR A 161 4.82 -15.79 10.31
N GLY A 162 5.69 -16.34 11.13
CA GLY A 162 7.15 -16.35 10.93
C GLY A 162 7.64 -16.95 9.60
N LYS A 163 6.85 -17.83 8.98
CA LYS A 163 7.17 -18.46 7.69
C LYS A 163 6.64 -17.69 6.47
N LYS A 164 5.90 -16.62 6.69
CA LYS A 164 5.30 -15.80 5.64
C LYS A 164 6.19 -14.61 5.32
N SER A 165 6.33 -14.31 4.04
CA SER A 165 7.15 -13.16 3.61
C SER A 165 6.51 -11.84 4.01
N LYS A 166 7.32 -10.92 4.50
CA LYS A 166 6.93 -9.55 4.86
C LYS A 166 7.75 -8.56 4.04
N LEU A 167 7.06 -7.81 3.19
CA LEU A 167 7.63 -6.78 2.34
C LEU A 167 7.17 -5.41 2.84
N GLU A 168 8.13 -4.52 3.06
CA GLU A 168 7.87 -3.14 3.48
C GLU A 168 7.95 -2.17 2.30
N PHE A 169 7.03 -1.21 2.29
CA PHE A 169 7.04 -0.03 1.42
C PHE A 169 7.08 1.21 2.30
N SER A 170 8.27 1.77 2.44
CA SER A 170 8.54 2.79 3.44
C SER A 170 8.84 4.13 2.82
N ILE A 171 8.23 5.19 3.34
CA ILE A 171 8.54 6.56 2.96
C ILE A 171 9.64 7.08 3.88
N TYR A 172 10.80 7.33 3.28
CA TYR A 172 11.95 7.90 3.96
C TYR A 172 11.79 9.42 4.09
N PRO A 173 12.14 10.02 5.25
CA PRO A 173 12.05 11.46 5.42
C PRO A 173 13.04 12.19 4.52
N ALA A 174 12.53 13.16 3.74
CA ALA A 174 13.35 14.03 2.91
C ALA A 174 13.66 15.33 3.67
N PRO A 175 14.93 15.79 3.69
CA PRO A 175 15.33 16.97 4.47
C PRO A 175 14.55 18.25 4.14
N GLN A 176 14.17 18.41 2.87
CA GLN A 176 13.46 19.60 2.39
C GLN A 176 11.94 19.58 2.64
N VAL A 177 11.38 18.41 2.95
CA VAL A 177 9.93 18.20 3.10
C VAL A 177 9.58 17.67 4.49
N SER A 178 10.56 17.63 5.40
CA SER A 178 10.37 17.18 6.78
C SER A 178 9.41 18.09 7.54
N THR A 179 8.42 17.50 8.17
CA THR A 179 7.41 18.20 8.99
C THR A 179 7.71 18.15 10.48
N ALA A 180 8.55 17.22 10.92
CA ALA A 180 8.87 17.04 12.34
C ALA A 180 10.38 16.91 12.56
N VAL A 181 10.91 17.65 13.54
CA VAL A 181 12.32 17.63 13.93
C VAL A 181 12.78 16.25 14.42
N VAL A 182 11.84 15.43 14.89
CA VAL A 182 12.12 14.10 15.46
C VAL A 182 12.10 12.95 14.43
N GLU A 183 11.82 13.23 13.16
CA GLU A 183 11.79 12.21 12.10
C GLU A 183 13.06 11.36 12.01
N PRO A 184 14.30 11.91 12.15
CA PRO A 184 15.49 11.08 12.14
C PRO A 184 15.54 10.04 13.27
N TYR A 185 15.07 10.42 14.46
CA TYR A 185 15.01 9.50 15.60
C TYR A 185 14.01 8.38 15.36
N ASN A 186 12.80 8.70 14.93
CA ASN A 186 11.79 7.73 14.58
C ASN A 186 12.28 6.77 13.50
N SER A 187 12.99 7.29 12.50
CA SER A 187 13.53 6.49 11.39
C SER A 187 14.57 5.48 11.85
N ILE A 188 15.47 5.86 12.75
CA ILE A 188 16.50 4.96 13.30
C ILE A 188 15.84 3.87 14.15
N LEU A 189 14.89 4.26 15.03
CA LEU A 189 14.22 3.33 15.92
C LEU A 189 13.38 2.30 15.15
N THR A 190 12.61 2.73 14.14
CA THR A 190 11.83 1.81 13.32
C THR A 190 12.72 0.88 12.50
N THR A 191 13.79 1.40 11.88
CA THR A 191 14.72 0.59 11.10
C THR A 191 15.40 -0.47 11.96
N HIS A 192 15.85 -0.10 13.15
CA HIS A 192 16.48 -1.03 14.09
C HIS A 192 15.55 -2.19 14.44
N THR A 193 14.30 -1.89 14.74
CA THR A 193 13.33 -2.90 15.17
C THR A 193 12.81 -3.75 14.02
N THR A 194 12.59 -3.17 12.83
CA THR A 194 11.98 -3.90 11.70
C THR A 194 12.98 -4.68 10.86
N LEU A 195 14.29 -4.40 10.99
CA LEU A 195 15.34 -5.00 10.17
C LEU A 195 15.34 -6.55 10.23
N GLU A 196 15.10 -7.12 11.40
CA GLU A 196 15.07 -8.56 11.61
C GLU A 196 13.73 -9.21 11.22
N HIS A 197 12.68 -8.40 11.00
CA HIS A 197 11.33 -8.86 10.75
C HIS A 197 10.87 -8.68 9.31
N SER A 198 11.69 -8.06 8.46
CA SER A 198 11.37 -7.78 7.06
C SER A 198 12.25 -8.58 6.11
N ASP A 199 11.65 -9.23 5.13
CA ASP A 199 12.38 -9.97 4.08
C ASP A 199 12.89 -9.05 2.97
N CYS A 200 12.19 -7.96 2.73
CA CYS A 200 12.58 -6.96 1.74
C CYS A 200 11.92 -5.62 2.05
N ALA A 201 12.67 -4.54 1.98
CA ALA A 201 12.19 -3.18 2.15
C ALA A 201 12.43 -2.35 0.88
N PHE A 202 11.37 -1.68 0.42
CA PHE A 202 11.40 -0.72 -0.68
C PHE A 202 11.29 0.68 -0.08
N MET A 203 12.40 1.39 -0.04
CA MET A 203 12.43 2.76 0.48
C MET A 203 12.20 3.76 -0.66
N VAL A 204 11.31 4.69 -0.42
CA VAL A 204 10.95 5.75 -1.35
C VAL A 204 11.17 7.10 -0.68
N ASP A 205 11.87 7.98 -1.37
CA ASP A 205 12.10 9.35 -0.94
C ASP A 205 11.11 10.29 -1.63
N ASN A 206 10.43 11.13 -0.86
CA ASN A 206 9.50 12.13 -1.40
C ASN A 206 10.21 13.13 -2.33
N GLU A 207 11.46 13.49 -2.08
CA GLU A 207 12.21 14.41 -2.92
C GLU A 207 12.48 13.80 -4.30
N ALA A 208 12.85 12.51 -4.33
CA ALA A 208 13.04 11.78 -5.59
C ALA A 208 11.73 11.67 -6.38
N ILE A 209 10.60 11.49 -5.71
CA ILE A 209 9.28 11.47 -6.36
C ILE A 209 8.95 12.85 -6.95
N TYR A 210 9.20 13.93 -6.22
CA TYR A 210 8.99 15.29 -6.72
C TYR A 210 9.85 15.58 -7.94
N ASP A 211 11.10 15.14 -7.94
CA ASP A 211 12.00 15.27 -9.09
C ASP A 211 11.50 14.50 -10.31
N ILE A 212 11.03 13.28 -10.12
CA ILE A 212 10.42 12.48 -11.20
C ILE A 212 9.17 13.19 -11.75
N CYS A 213 8.30 13.68 -10.89
CA CYS A 213 7.10 14.43 -11.29
C CYS A 213 7.46 15.69 -12.09
N ARG A 214 8.47 16.42 -11.66
CA ARG A 214 8.92 17.63 -12.34
C ARG A 214 9.56 17.34 -13.68
N ARG A 215 10.48 16.36 -13.76
CA ARG A 215 11.24 16.06 -14.98
C ARG A 215 10.44 15.32 -16.03
N ASN A 216 9.59 14.37 -15.62
CA ASN A 216 8.92 13.46 -16.55
C ASN A 216 7.47 13.85 -16.83
N LEU A 217 6.85 14.65 -15.96
CA LEU A 217 5.44 14.99 -16.04
C LEU A 217 5.19 16.50 -16.16
N ASP A 218 6.24 17.34 -16.15
CA ASP A 218 6.16 18.80 -16.16
C ASP A 218 5.23 19.38 -15.07
N ILE A 219 5.18 18.72 -13.90
CA ILE A 219 4.38 19.16 -12.75
C ILE A 219 5.30 19.91 -11.79
N GLU A 220 5.21 21.26 -11.76
CA GLU A 220 6.07 22.08 -10.90
C GLU A 220 5.82 21.91 -9.39
N ARG A 221 4.57 21.70 -8.99
CA ARG A 221 4.16 21.48 -7.59
C ARG A 221 3.25 20.27 -7.49
N PRO A 222 3.81 19.07 -7.31
CA PRO A 222 3.01 17.88 -7.06
C PRO A 222 2.33 18.00 -5.68
N THR A 223 1.00 17.86 -5.67
CA THR A 223 0.19 17.77 -4.45
C THR A 223 -0.41 16.37 -4.34
N TYR A 224 -0.78 15.95 -3.14
CA TYR A 224 -1.49 14.67 -2.93
C TYR A 224 -2.84 14.64 -3.69
N THR A 225 -3.41 15.81 -3.92
CA THR A 225 -4.64 16.00 -4.71
C THR A 225 -4.35 16.99 -5.83
N ASN A 226 -3.87 16.54 -6.98
CA ASN A 226 -3.83 17.39 -8.17
C ASN A 226 -5.18 17.33 -8.90
N PRO A 227 -5.99 18.41 -8.89
CA PRO A 227 -7.27 18.48 -9.59
C PRO A 227 -7.08 18.76 -11.09
N GLY A 228 -6.25 18.01 -11.75
CA GLY A 228 -5.92 18.20 -13.16
C GLY A 228 -5.38 16.93 -13.77
N GLY A 229 -6.02 15.79 -13.43
CA GLY A 229 -5.57 14.47 -13.83
C GLY A 229 -5.46 14.31 -15.35
N ARG A 230 -4.29 14.61 -15.92
CA ARG A 230 -3.86 13.81 -17.06
C ARG A 230 -3.42 12.49 -16.48
N ALA A 231 -4.20 11.44 -16.76
CA ALA A 231 -3.77 10.09 -16.55
C ALA A 231 -2.32 9.97 -17.05
N LEU A 232 -1.44 9.41 -16.21
CA LEU A 232 -0.15 8.94 -16.66
C LEU A 232 -0.40 7.88 -17.73
N GLU A 233 -0.59 8.32 -18.97
CA GLU A 233 -0.41 7.44 -20.11
C GLU A 233 1.02 6.97 -20.05
N CYS A 234 1.22 5.69 -19.83
CA CYS A 234 2.50 5.01 -19.94
C CYS A 234 2.98 5.08 -21.38
N ARG A 235 3.51 6.23 -21.83
CA ARG A 235 4.13 6.38 -23.15
C ARG A 235 5.50 5.71 -23.25
N GLY A 236 5.97 5.07 -22.17
CA GLY A 236 7.30 4.44 -22.09
C GLY A 236 7.38 2.94 -22.37
N LEU A 237 6.25 2.24 -22.48
CA LEU A 237 6.24 0.80 -22.77
C LEU A 237 5.53 0.50 -24.09
N ARG A 238 6.03 1.06 -25.20
CA ARG A 238 5.70 0.55 -26.52
C ARG A 238 6.48 -0.76 -26.73
N GLY A 239 5.83 -1.87 -26.50
CA GLY A 239 6.45 -3.18 -26.71
C GLY A 239 5.59 -4.40 -26.40
N CYS A 240 4.30 -4.26 -26.09
CA CYS A 240 3.36 -5.39 -26.09
C CYS A 240 2.03 -4.91 -26.64
N GLY A 241 1.69 -5.41 -27.82
CA GLY A 241 0.51 -5.02 -28.58
C GLY A 241 -0.82 -5.31 -27.89
N GLY A 242 -1.73 -4.36 -27.98
CA GLY A 242 -3.13 -4.47 -27.58
C GLY A 242 -3.82 -3.13 -27.78
N SER A 243 -4.79 -3.11 -28.69
CA SER A 243 -5.57 -1.94 -29.17
C SER A 243 -6.27 -1.15 -28.07
N PRO A 244 -6.45 0.16 -28.21
CA PRO A 244 -7.16 0.98 -27.26
C PRO A 244 -8.66 1.07 -27.64
N ALA A 245 -9.53 0.82 -26.68
CA ALA A 245 -10.94 1.17 -26.80
C ALA A 245 -11.45 1.88 -25.54
N GLY A 246 -12.00 3.08 -25.71
CA GLY A 246 -13.05 3.63 -24.88
C GLY A 246 -12.66 4.62 -23.79
N GLY A 247 -13.19 5.83 -23.92
CA GLY A 247 -13.04 7.02 -23.12
C GLY A 247 -13.21 6.87 -21.61
N VAL A 248 -12.31 7.54 -20.90
CA VAL A 248 -12.29 7.62 -19.43
C VAL A 248 -12.77 9.00 -18.98
N THR A 249 -13.83 9.00 -18.21
CA THR A 249 -14.34 10.14 -17.47
C THR A 249 -13.48 10.46 -16.23
N ARG A 250 -13.38 11.75 -15.92
CA ARG A 250 -12.54 12.39 -14.91
C ARG A 250 -12.80 11.87 -13.49
N GLY A 251 -11.75 11.39 -12.82
CA GLY A 251 -11.69 11.19 -11.36
C GLY A 251 -10.32 11.62 -10.86
N GLY A 252 -10.27 12.65 -10.02
CA GLY A 252 -9.02 13.23 -9.53
C GLY A 252 -8.39 12.40 -8.41
N GLY A 253 -7.16 11.99 -8.59
CA GLY A 253 -6.34 11.35 -7.56
C GLY A 253 -4.85 11.61 -7.79
N GLY A 254 -4.16 12.04 -6.75
CA GLY A 254 -2.87 12.73 -6.75
C GLY A 254 -1.69 12.03 -7.45
N GLY A 255 -0.91 12.83 -8.16
CA GLY A 255 0.23 12.37 -8.95
C GLY A 255 1.33 11.66 -8.15
N VAL A 256 1.60 12.10 -6.92
CA VAL A 256 2.62 11.51 -6.03
C VAL A 256 2.18 10.14 -5.51
N ALA A 257 0.95 10.04 -5.03
CA ALA A 257 0.38 8.76 -4.58
C ALA A 257 0.30 7.74 -5.73
N LYS A 258 0.01 8.18 -6.96
CA LYS A 258 0.04 7.31 -8.16
C LYS A 258 1.44 6.87 -8.54
N ALA A 259 2.47 7.71 -8.39
CA ALA A 259 3.86 7.31 -8.63
C ALA A 259 4.34 6.28 -7.60
N ILE A 260 3.96 6.44 -6.33
CA ILE A 260 4.24 5.46 -5.26
C ILE A 260 3.44 4.16 -5.50
N ALA A 261 2.16 4.28 -5.87
CA ALA A 261 1.31 3.15 -6.22
C ALA A 261 1.86 2.38 -7.43
N PHE A 262 2.41 3.08 -8.42
CA PHE A 262 3.07 2.46 -9.58
C PHE A 262 4.33 1.69 -9.15
N GLY A 263 5.16 2.25 -8.28
CA GLY A 263 6.30 1.55 -7.67
C GLY A 263 5.87 0.31 -6.89
N ALA A 264 4.80 0.41 -6.10
CA ALA A 264 4.22 -0.70 -5.35
C ALA A 264 3.59 -1.77 -6.27
N ALA A 265 2.88 -1.37 -7.32
CA ALA A 265 2.33 -2.29 -8.34
C ALA A 265 3.45 -3.01 -9.11
N PHE A 266 4.52 -2.30 -9.46
CA PHE A 266 5.70 -2.88 -10.09
C PHE A 266 6.42 -3.87 -9.17
N ALA A 267 6.60 -3.53 -7.90
CA ALA A 267 7.19 -4.41 -6.90
C ALA A 267 6.31 -5.64 -6.62
N SER A 268 4.98 -5.50 -6.59
CA SER A 268 4.05 -6.63 -6.45
C SER A 268 4.07 -7.54 -7.69
N ARG A 269 4.28 -6.97 -8.89
CA ARG A 269 4.49 -7.73 -10.12
C ARG A 269 5.84 -8.45 -10.13
N ALA A 270 6.90 -7.81 -9.60
CA ALA A 270 8.23 -8.41 -9.42
C ALA A 270 8.20 -9.55 -8.37
N ALA A 271 7.42 -9.40 -7.29
CA ALA A 271 7.19 -10.45 -6.30
C ALA A 271 6.47 -11.67 -6.92
N ARG A 272 5.50 -11.44 -7.83
CA ARG A 272 4.84 -12.51 -8.59
C ARG A 272 5.79 -13.26 -9.54
N LEU A 273 6.74 -12.57 -10.16
CA LEU A 273 7.75 -13.17 -11.04
C LEU A 273 8.78 -13.99 -10.25
N ARG A 274 9.08 -13.63 -9.00
CA ARG A 274 9.98 -14.40 -8.12
C ARG A 274 9.37 -15.70 -7.61
N ALA A 275 8.08 -15.74 -7.39
CA ALA A 275 7.41 -16.97 -6.94
C ALA A 275 7.44 -18.11 -8.00
N GLY A 276 7.82 -17.80 -9.23
CA GLY A 276 7.94 -18.77 -10.33
C GLY A 276 9.37 -19.11 -10.79
N LYS A 277 10.41 -18.40 -10.32
CA LYS A 277 11.80 -18.65 -10.73
C LYS A 277 12.79 -18.33 -9.60
N SER A 278 13.68 -19.27 -9.34
CA SER A 278 14.85 -19.22 -8.47
C SER A 278 15.62 -17.87 -8.51
N ALA A 279 16.20 -17.52 -7.38
CA ALA A 279 16.87 -16.31 -6.91
C ALA A 279 17.98 -15.65 -7.80
N ALA A 280 17.98 -15.79 -9.11
CA ALA A 280 19.08 -15.36 -9.97
C ALA A 280 18.90 -14.04 -10.73
N CYS A 281 17.85 -13.24 -10.51
CA CYS A 281 17.54 -12.09 -11.38
C CYS A 281 17.33 -10.74 -10.67
N VAL A 282 18.10 -10.43 -9.62
CA VAL A 282 18.00 -9.14 -8.90
C VAL A 282 19.06 -8.10 -9.32
N PRO A 283 20.24 -8.45 -9.84
CA PRO A 283 21.25 -7.43 -10.17
C PRO A 283 20.92 -6.56 -11.40
N ASP A 284 20.09 -7.02 -12.33
CA ASP A 284 19.90 -6.28 -13.59
C ASP A 284 18.82 -5.19 -13.56
N LEU A 285 17.92 -5.20 -12.59
CA LEU A 285 16.87 -4.19 -12.48
C LEU A 285 17.34 -2.88 -11.84
N LEU A 286 18.45 -2.92 -11.10
CA LEU A 286 19.07 -1.73 -10.48
C LEU A 286 20.09 -1.04 -11.40
N ARG A 287 20.44 -1.65 -12.54
CA ARG A 287 21.41 -1.08 -13.50
C ARG A 287 20.82 -0.02 -14.42
N THR A 288 19.53 0.09 -14.55
CA THR A 288 18.85 1.06 -15.43
C THR A 288 18.57 2.42 -14.77
N GLN A 289 19.01 2.65 -13.55
CA GLN A 289 18.89 3.96 -12.88
C GLN A 289 20.21 4.71 -12.73
N ARG A 290 21.22 4.40 -13.55
CA ARG A 290 22.39 5.27 -13.70
C ARG A 290 22.38 5.86 -15.11
N VAL A 291 21.69 6.95 -15.29
CA VAL A 291 22.04 8.10 -16.15
C VAL A 291 21.30 9.32 -15.61
#